data_5f3c5d78f6b96b0b41136db34e9511cc
#
_entry.id   5f3c5d78f6b96b0b41136db34e9511cc
#
_cell.length_a   1.000
_cell.length_b   1.000
_cell.length_c   1.000
_cell.angle_alpha   90.00
_cell.angle_beta   90.00
_cell.angle_gamma   90.00
#
_symmetry.space_group_name_H-M   'P 1'
#
loop_
_entity.id
_entity.type
_entity.pdbx_description
1 polymer ?
#
loop_
_entity_poly.entity_id
_entity_poly.type
_entity_poly.pdbx_seq_one_letter_code
_entity_poly.pdbx_strand_id
1 'polypeptide(L)' 'MKCHRCGSEKMREQVTDLPFKLDVHQVLVVKNVPCRICDSCAEVLLADEILAKIDTFIAQARAMQTELEVVRYAA' A
#
# COMPACT_ATOMS: atom_id res chain seq x y z
N MET A 1 -4.86 -16.96 7.17
CA MET A 1 -3.80 -16.58 6.21
C MET A 1 -2.46 -16.64 6.92
N LYS A 2 -1.47 -17.23 6.29
CA LYS A 2 -0.12 -17.34 6.88
C LYS A 2 0.78 -16.23 6.36
N CYS A 3 1.66 -15.75 7.23
CA CYS A 3 2.72 -14.84 6.82
C CYS A 3 3.70 -15.57 5.89
N HIS A 4 4.02 -14.98 4.74
CA HIS A 4 4.94 -15.58 3.78
C HIS A 4 6.39 -15.60 4.27
N ARG A 5 6.71 -14.74 5.23
CA ARG A 5 8.08 -14.60 5.71
C ARG A 5 8.40 -15.53 6.86
N CYS A 6 7.54 -15.60 7.88
CA CYS A 6 7.80 -16.38 9.09
C CYS A 6 6.83 -17.54 9.30
N GLY A 7 5.80 -17.67 8.48
CA GLY A 7 4.82 -18.73 8.57
C GLY A 7 3.80 -18.61 9.70
N SER A 8 3.82 -17.49 10.43
CA SER A 8 2.86 -17.26 11.51
C SER A 8 1.44 -17.11 10.97
N GLU A 9 0.47 -17.65 11.69
CA GLU A 9 -0.94 -17.49 11.36
C GLU A 9 -1.56 -16.28 12.05
N LYS A 10 -0.81 -15.60 12.91
CA LYS A 10 -1.30 -14.44 13.68
C LYS A 10 -1.15 -13.16 12.86
N MET A 11 -2.12 -12.91 12.02
CA MET A 11 -2.19 -11.70 11.18
C MET A 11 -3.30 -10.80 11.70
N ARG A 12 -3.02 -9.49 11.79
CA ARG A 12 -4.00 -8.49 12.19
C ARG A 12 -4.40 -7.65 11.00
N GLU A 13 -5.67 -7.30 10.92
CA GLU A 13 -6.14 -6.30 9.96
C GLU A 13 -5.82 -4.91 10.49
N GLN A 14 -5.28 -4.07 9.63
CA GLN A 14 -4.90 -2.72 9.99
C GLN A 14 -4.98 -1.81 8.78
N VAL A 15 -4.97 -0.50 9.04
CA VAL A 15 -4.94 0.53 7.99
C VAL A 15 -3.61 1.26 8.11
N THR A 16 -2.94 1.46 6.99
CA THR A 16 -1.65 2.14 6.97
C THR A 16 -1.53 3.09 5.79
N ASP A 17 -0.55 3.97 5.85
CA ASP A 17 -0.20 4.87 4.75
C ASP A 17 1.01 4.31 4.03
N LEU A 18 0.95 4.23 2.71
CA LEU A 18 2.04 3.66 1.91
C LEU A 18 2.58 4.70 0.94
N PRO A 19 3.87 5.04 1.04
CA PRO A 19 4.52 5.90 0.07
C PRO A 19 5.05 5.08 -1.10
N PHE A 20 4.95 5.66 -2.31
CA PHE A 20 5.48 5.05 -3.52
C PHE A 20 6.30 6.10 -4.27
N LYS A 21 7.57 5.81 -4.50
CA LYS A 21 8.42 6.67 -5.29
C LYS A 21 8.27 6.27 -6.76
N LEU A 22 7.63 7.13 -7.55
CA LEU A 22 7.34 6.84 -8.95
C LEU A 22 8.48 7.25 -9.87
N ASP A 23 9.19 8.31 -9.50
CA ASP A 23 10.31 8.85 -10.26
C ASP A 23 11.19 9.65 -9.31
N VAL A 24 12.32 10.16 -9.79
CA VAL A 24 13.26 10.96 -8.99
C VAL A 24 12.55 12.13 -8.31
N HIS A 25 11.61 12.77 -9.01
CA HIS A 25 10.89 13.93 -8.49
C HIS A 25 9.40 13.69 -8.27
N GLN A 26 8.96 12.42 -8.23
CA GLN A 26 7.54 12.13 -8.11
C GLN A 26 7.30 11.09 -7.04
N VAL A 27 6.49 11.46 -6.03
CA VAL A 27 6.13 10.59 -4.92
C VAL A 27 4.60 10.55 -4.77
N LEU A 28 4.05 9.38 -4.63
CA LEU A 28 2.65 9.16 -4.34
C LEU A 28 2.52 8.56 -2.95
N VAL A 29 1.64 9.15 -2.12
CA VAL A 29 1.29 8.58 -0.82
C VAL A 29 -0.17 8.15 -0.87
N VAL A 30 -0.43 6.88 -0.63
CA VAL A 30 -1.79 6.35 -0.52
C VAL A 30 -2.11 6.15 0.95
N LYS A 31 -3.13 6.87 1.42
CA LYS A 31 -3.52 6.86 2.83
C LYS A 31 -4.67 5.89 3.07
N ASN A 32 -4.74 5.36 4.29
CA ASN A 32 -5.83 4.48 4.74
C ASN A 32 -5.94 3.21 3.89
N VAL A 33 -4.81 2.60 3.59
CA VAL A 33 -4.77 1.35 2.83
C VAL A 33 -5.04 0.18 3.77
N PRO A 34 -6.10 -0.61 3.53
CA PRO A 34 -6.34 -1.81 4.32
C PRO A 34 -5.23 -2.83 4.08
N CYS A 35 -4.69 -3.37 5.15
CA CYS A 35 -3.62 -4.35 5.05
C CYS A 35 -3.70 -5.35 6.18
N ARG A 36 -2.85 -6.37 6.12
CA ARG A 36 -2.66 -7.31 7.21
C ARG A 36 -1.21 -7.27 7.64
N ILE A 37 -1.00 -7.22 8.95
CA ILE A 37 0.33 -7.15 9.54
C ILE A 37 0.55 -8.40 10.40
N CYS A 38 1.68 -9.05 10.19
CA CYS A 38 2.08 -10.21 10.98
C CYS A 38 2.51 -9.75 12.37
N ASP A 39 1.95 -10.38 13.42
CA ASP A 39 2.31 -10.07 14.79
C ASP A 39 3.73 -10.51 15.15
N SER A 40 4.28 -11.48 14.41
CA SER A 40 5.59 -12.04 14.74
C SER A 40 6.75 -11.29 14.08
N CYS A 41 6.61 -10.89 12.81
CA CYS A 41 7.70 -10.26 12.05
C CYS A 41 7.35 -8.89 11.50
N ALA A 42 6.15 -8.39 11.76
CA ALA A 42 5.68 -7.09 11.27
C ALA A 42 5.61 -6.97 9.73
N GLU A 43 5.57 -8.10 9.03
CA GLU A 43 5.42 -8.10 7.58
C GLU A 43 4.03 -7.58 7.19
N VAL A 44 3.98 -6.72 6.18
CA VAL A 44 2.73 -6.14 5.68
C VAL A 44 2.30 -6.90 4.43
N LEU A 45 1.06 -7.39 4.43
CA LEU A 45 0.48 -8.09 3.28
C LEU A 45 -0.70 -7.31 2.73
N LEU A 46 -0.75 -7.19 1.42
CA LEU A 46 -1.83 -6.53 0.69
C LEU A 46 -2.54 -7.55 -0.20
N ALA A 47 -3.87 -7.53 -0.18
CA ALA A 47 -4.65 -8.37 -1.08
C ALA A 47 -4.49 -7.92 -2.54
N ASP A 48 -4.67 -8.84 -3.48
CA ASP A 48 -4.51 -8.55 -4.91
C ASP A 48 -5.42 -7.42 -5.38
N GLU A 49 -6.66 -7.39 -4.91
CA GLU A 49 -7.61 -6.33 -5.25
C GLU A 49 -7.16 -4.96 -4.77
N ILE A 50 -6.48 -4.92 -3.61
CA ILE A 50 -5.92 -3.68 -3.07
C ILE A 50 -4.74 -3.22 -3.92
N LEU A 51 -3.86 -4.15 -4.30
CA LEU A 51 -2.73 -3.84 -5.17
C LEU A 51 -3.21 -3.32 -6.53
N ALA A 52 -4.26 -3.91 -7.09
CA ALA A 52 -4.82 -3.45 -8.36
C ALA A 52 -5.33 -2.01 -8.29
N LYS A 53 -5.99 -1.65 -7.19
CA LYS A 53 -6.47 -0.28 -6.99
C LYS A 53 -5.31 0.70 -6.79
N ILE A 54 -4.27 0.30 -6.09
CA ILE A 54 -3.06 1.11 -5.92
C ILE A 54 -2.41 1.35 -7.29
N ASP A 55 -2.33 0.34 -8.14
CA ASP A 55 -1.79 0.50 -9.50
C ASP A 55 -2.56 1.56 -10.29
N THR A 56 -3.88 1.63 -10.11
CA THR A 56 -4.71 2.67 -10.73
C THR A 56 -4.31 4.06 -10.24
N PHE A 57 -4.10 4.21 -8.94
CA PHE A 57 -3.64 5.49 -8.36
C PHE A 57 -2.26 5.87 -8.91
N ILE A 58 -1.36 4.91 -9.04
CA ILE A 58 -0.03 5.14 -9.59
C ILE A 58 -0.11 5.64 -11.03
N ALA A 59 -0.94 5.00 -11.85
CA ALA A 59 -1.13 5.41 -13.25
C ALA A 59 -1.67 6.82 -13.34
N GLN A 60 -2.64 7.18 -12.50
CA GLN A 60 -3.21 8.52 -12.47
C GLN A 60 -2.18 9.57 -12.05
N ALA A 61 -1.39 9.27 -11.01
CA ALA A 61 -0.36 10.18 -10.52
C ALA A 61 0.72 10.43 -11.57
N ARG A 62 1.11 9.39 -12.32
CA ARG A 62 2.08 9.53 -13.41
C ARG A 62 1.56 10.41 -14.53
N ALA A 63 0.27 10.27 -14.85
CA ALA A 63 -0.37 11.10 -15.89
C ALA A 63 -0.42 12.57 -15.49
N MET A 64 -0.61 12.87 -14.21
CA MET A 64 -0.70 14.24 -13.70
C MET A 64 0.66 14.91 -13.55
N GLN A 65 1.74 14.16 -13.47
CA GLN A 65 3.12 14.66 -13.36
C GLN A 65 3.34 15.59 -12.16
N THR A 66 2.60 15.40 -11.08
CA THR A 66 2.79 16.17 -9.84
C THR A 66 3.98 15.63 -9.06
N GLU A 67 4.69 16.50 -8.34
CA GLU A 67 5.84 16.09 -7.54
C GLU A 67 5.40 15.29 -6.32
N LEU A 68 4.30 15.70 -5.69
CA LEU A 68 3.74 15.01 -4.54
C LEU A 68 2.24 14.88 -4.71
N GLU A 69 1.75 13.65 -4.65
CA GLU A 69 0.32 13.35 -4.68
C GLU A 69 -0.04 12.57 -3.44
N VAL A 70 -1.10 13.00 -2.75
CA VAL A 70 -1.62 12.28 -1.59
C VAL A 70 -3.06 11.89 -1.89
N VAL A 71 -3.35 10.60 -1.87
CA VAL A 71 -4.70 10.07 -2.13
C VAL A 71 -5.13 9.18 -0.98
N ARG A 72 -6.44 9.06 -0.78
CA ARG A 72 -7.02 8.12 0.17
C ARG A 72 -7.52 6.89 -0.58
N TYR A 73 -7.21 5.72 -0.05
CA TYR A 73 -7.67 4.46 -0.64
C TYR A 73 -9.20 4.41 -0.67
N ALA A 74 -9.83 4.76 0.45
CA ALA A 74 -11.28 4.84 0.55
C ALA A 74 -11.67 6.30 0.73
N ALA A 75 -12.31 6.85 -0.27
CA ALA A 75 -12.77 8.25 -0.23
C ALA A 75 -14.04 8.37 0.63
#